data_eff039547a4522d785afb94b796834a8
#
_entry.id   eff039547a4522d785afb94b796834a8
#
_cell.length_a   1.000
_cell.length_b   1.000
_cell.length_c   1.000
_cell.angle_alpha   90.00
_cell.angle_beta   90.00
_cell.angle_gamma   90.00
#
_symmetry.space_group_name_H-M   'P 1'
#
loop_
_entity.id
_entity.type
_entity.pdbx_description
1 polymer ?
#
loop_
_entity_poly.entity_id
_entity_poly.type
_entity_poly.pdbx_seq_one_letter_code
_entity_poly.pdbx_strand_id
1 'polypeptide(L)'
;MKPFLSRSKTESDDKDEYNPIEDLVQTVKTIMEHFFTPEQYKELFGTASEGLHRSLTKYKNRKDGAQFLKAVEDFNQIMRKQKSLGAIQEHVRQYGHRLPYDLVVHLLQQVYSRTVAARASKLNQYEAFSNNVYGEILPILTKEFIQRTKMDESKVFVDLGCGIGNVVLQVALQTGAESYGVEIMDTPAKFAKKQAREFEARTRAFGLNHGAVSMIHGDFLDTPGLAGILARADVVLVNNYAFNSALNQSLLQLFLDLKEGCKIISLKTFVSLDHKINVRNAGSVESILRVKKYPYYTNAVSWTHNGGEYFIATVDRSAVQAFWERAMSDGGASLDDGGSRRSSTRRR
;
A
#
# COMPACT_ATOMS: atom_id res chain seq x y z
N MET A 1 -18.73 24.99 10.35
CA MET A 1 -18.92 23.53 10.23
C MET A 1 -19.57 23.05 11.50
N LYS A 2 -20.82 22.54 11.45
CA LYS A 2 -21.49 22.01 12.63
C LYS A 2 -20.81 20.71 13.06
N PRO A 3 -20.43 20.51 14.33
CA PRO A 3 -19.91 19.26 14.81
C PRO A 3 -21.00 18.19 14.70
N PHE A 4 -20.69 17.04 14.14
CA PHE A 4 -21.55 15.87 14.23
C PHE A 4 -21.58 15.44 15.69
N LEU A 5 -22.69 15.75 16.37
CA LEU A 5 -23.00 15.20 17.68
C LEU A 5 -23.33 13.72 17.49
N SER A 6 -22.45 12.83 17.91
CA SER A 6 -22.78 11.41 18.05
C SER A 6 -23.88 11.26 19.11
N ARG A 7 -24.97 10.60 18.75
CA ARG A 7 -25.97 10.18 19.75
C ARG A 7 -25.29 9.19 20.70
N SER A 8 -25.38 9.47 22.00
CA SER A 8 -24.95 8.55 23.04
C SER A 8 -25.68 7.20 22.87
N LYS A 9 -24.94 6.18 22.49
CA LYS A 9 -25.30 4.80 22.71
C LYS A 9 -24.57 4.33 23.97
N THR A 10 -25.28 3.62 24.82
CA THR A 10 -24.80 2.89 25.97
C THR A 10 -23.48 2.20 25.75
N GLU A 11 -22.58 2.29 26.71
CA GLU A 11 -21.26 1.66 26.77
C GLU A 11 -21.28 0.22 26.25
N SER A 12 -20.86 0.04 25.03
CA SER A 12 -20.38 -1.21 24.48
C SER A 12 -18.96 -0.92 23.96
N ASP A 13 -18.05 -1.82 24.27
CA ASP A 13 -16.61 -1.80 23.97
C ASP A 13 -16.26 -1.70 22.47
N ASP A 14 -16.75 -0.72 21.76
CA ASP A 14 -16.34 -0.45 20.37
C ASP A 14 -15.18 0.54 20.40
N LYS A 15 -13.98 -0.02 20.61
CA LYS A 15 -12.70 0.73 20.56
C LYS A 15 -12.41 1.38 19.21
N ASP A 16 -13.23 1.14 18.20
CA ASP A 16 -13.05 1.60 16.82
C ASP A 16 -13.99 2.75 16.42
N GLU A 17 -14.79 3.29 17.36
CA GLU A 17 -15.67 4.41 17.04
C GLU A 17 -14.86 5.71 16.86
N TYR A 18 -15.03 6.36 15.70
CA TYR A 18 -14.39 7.63 15.38
C TYR A 18 -14.71 8.70 16.44
N ASN A 19 -13.68 9.13 17.15
CA ASN A 19 -13.75 10.21 18.14
C ASN A 19 -13.24 11.53 17.52
N PRO A 20 -14.11 12.48 17.16
CA PRO A 20 -13.71 13.72 16.51
C PRO A 20 -12.85 14.63 17.38
N ILE A 21 -12.96 14.55 18.71
CA ILE A 21 -12.13 15.35 19.64
C ILE A 21 -10.72 14.76 19.71
N GLU A 22 -10.60 13.43 19.76
CA GLU A 22 -9.31 12.76 19.71
C GLU A 22 -8.58 13.01 18.38
N ASP A 23 -9.31 12.87 17.27
CA ASP A 23 -8.78 13.18 15.94
C ASP A 23 -8.31 14.64 15.84
N LEU A 24 -9.05 15.60 16.41
CA LEU A 24 -8.64 17.00 16.44
C LEU A 24 -7.36 17.20 17.24
N VAL A 25 -7.24 16.63 18.44
CA VAL A 25 -6.03 16.73 19.27
C VAL A 25 -4.83 16.12 18.54
N GLN A 26 -5.02 14.94 17.95
CA GLN A 26 -3.97 14.30 17.16
C GLN A 26 -3.60 15.11 15.90
N THR A 27 -4.58 15.71 15.23
CA THR A 27 -4.34 16.59 14.07
C THR A 27 -3.49 17.81 14.46
N VAL A 28 -3.85 18.47 15.56
CA VAL A 28 -3.06 19.60 16.07
C VAL A 28 -1.64 19.17 16.38
N LYS A 29 -1.47 18.06 17.10
CA LYS A 29 -0.15 17.51 17.41
C LYS A 29 0.67 17.24 16.14
N THR A 30 0.09 16.53 15.18
CA THR A 30 0.74 16.18 13.90
C THR A 30 1.16 17.43 13.12
N ILE A 31 0.30 18.47 13.08
CA ILE A 31 0.64 19.73 12.42
C ILE A 31 1.79 20.42 13.15
N MET A 32 1.76 20.50 14.48
CA MET A 32 2.81 21.15 15.27
C MET A 32 4.17 20.44 15.09
N GLU A 33 4.18 19.11 15.00
CA GLU A 33 5.41 18.30 14.88
C GLU A 33 5.99 18.29 13.47
N HIS A 34 5.16 18.40 12.43
CA HIS A 34 5.60 18.20 11.05
C HIS A 34 5.52 19.43 10.15
N PHE A 35 4.96 20.53 10.61
CA PHE A 35 4.81 21.72 9.77
C PHE A 35 5.67 22.90 10.27
N PHE A 36 6.50 22.64 11.27
CA PHE A 36 7.39 23.63 11.89
C PHE A 36 8.72 23.00 12.27
N THR A 37 9.78 23.83 12.31
CA THR A 37 11.06 23.36 12.86
C THR A 37 10.95 23.17 14.39
N PRO A 38 11.85 22.41 15.03
CA PRO A 38 11.85 22.26 16.50
C PRO A 38 11.90 23.59 17.25
N GLU A 39 12.61 24.57 16.71
CA GLU A 39 12.72 25.92 17.28
C GLU A 39 11.40 26.68 17.18
N GLN A 40 10.79 26.67 15.98
CA GLN A 40 9.46 27.26 15.75
C GLN A 40 8.38 26.59 16.59
N TYR A 41 8.43 25.25 16.71
CA TYR A 41 7.52 24.50 17.58
C TYR A 41 7.58 25.04 19.01
N LYS A 42 8.79 25.16 19.59
CA LYS A 42 8.99 25.62 20.97
C LYS A 42 8.53 27.06 21.14
N GLU A 43 8.85 27.95 20.20
CA GLU A 43 8.49 29.36 20.24
C GLU A 43 6.97 29.58 20.16
N LEU A 44 6.31 28.90 19.21
CA LEU A 44 4.89 29.13 18.89
C LEU A 44 3.92 28.37 19.80
N PHE A 45 4.28 27.17 20.22
CA PHE A 45 3.37 26.26 20.90
C PHE A 45 3.80 25.90 22.33
N GLY A 46 5.00 26.31 22.73
CA GLY A 46 5.59 26.04 24.05
C GLY A 46 6.24 24.65 24.13
N THR A 47 6.57 24.25 25.35
CA THR A 47 7.23 22.97 25.60
C THR A 47 6.24 21.81 25.72
N ALA A 48 6.73 20.57 25.69
CA ALA A 48 5.90 19.38 25.91
C ALA A 48 5.24 19.37 27.31
N SER A 49 5.85 20.03 28.30
CA SER A 49 5.34 20.11 29.66
C SER A 49 4.30 21.23 29.91
N GLU A 50 4.32 22.31 29.12
CA GLU A 50 3.50 23.50 29.35
C GLU A 50 2.86 24.07 28.07
N GLY A 51 3.03 23.38 26.98
CA GLY A 51 2.60 23.86 25.68
C GLY A 51 1.12 23.63 25.36
N LEU A 52 0.75 24.09 24.16
CA LEU A 52 -0.62 24.07 23.65
C LEU A 52 -1.18 22.63 23.54
N HIS A 53 -0.38 21.68 23.09
CA HIS A 53 -0.81 20.26 23.00
C HIS A 53 -1.17 19.69 24.38
N ARG A 54 -0.37 19.99 25.42
CA ARG A 54 -0.69 19.58 26.79
C ARG A 54 -1.99 20.23 27.28
N SER A 55 -2.22 21.50 26.97
CA SER A 55 -3.45 22.21 27.31
C SER A 55 -4.66 21.57 26.67
N LEU A 56 -4.62 21.26 25.39
CA LEU A 56 -5.68 20.55 24.67
C LEU A 56 -5.96 19.17 25.32
N THR A 57 -4.92 18.39 25.57
CA THR A 57 -5.05 17.07 26.22
C THR A 57 -5.63 17.18 27.62
N LYS A 58 -5.17 18.16 28.42
CA LYS A 58 -5.67 18.42 29.76
C LYS A 58 -7.16 18.76 29.75
N TYR A 59 -7.58 19.70 28.92
CA TYR A 59 -8.96 20.15 28.87
C TYR A 59 -9.89 19.10 28.29
N LYS A 60 -9.44 18.32 27.29
CA LYS A 60 -10.14 17.13 26.81
C LYS A 60 -10.42 16.14 27.97
N ASN A 61 -9.39 15.77 28.72
CA ASN A 61 -9.49 14.79 29.81
C ASN A 61 -10.35 15.30 30.97
N ARG A 62 -10.36 16.60 31.22
CA ARG A 62 -11.23 17.23 32.23
C ARG A 62 -12.65 17.51 31.74
N LYS A 63 -12.95 17.23 30.47
CA LYS A 63 -14.21 17.57 29.80
C LYS A 63 -14.57 19.05 29.90
N ASP A 64 -13.55 19.92 29.98
CA ASP A 64 -13.70 21.39 30.04
C ASP A 64 -13.80 21.93 28.60
N GLY A 65 -15.01 21.96 28.09
CA GLY A 65 -15.27 22.37 26.70
C GLY A 65 -14.92 23.84 26.43
N ALA A 66 -15.12 24.73 27.41
CA ALA A 66 -14.82 26.15 27.22
C ALA A 66 -13.31 26.41 27.06
N GLN A 67 -12.48 25.84 27.94
CA GLN A 67 -11.03 25.97 27.85
C GLN A 67 -10.45 25.20 26.66
N PHE A 68 -11.07 24.05 26.31
CA PHE A 68 -10.68 23.30 25.11
C PHE A 68 -10.88 24.12 23.84
N LEU A 69 -12.06 24.74 23.67
CA LEU A 69 -12.36 25.60 22.51
C LEU A 69 -11.43 26.83 22.44
N LYS A 70 -11.10 27.42 23.62
CA LYS A 70 -10.10 28.51 23.67
C LYS A 70 -8.75 28.05 23.15
N ALA A 71 -8.25 26.90 23.61
CA ALA A 71 -6.97 26.36 23.15
C ALA A 71 -6.97 26.03 21.63
N VAL A 72 -8.10 25.57 21.09
CA VAL A 72 -8.27 25.37 19.64
C VAL A 72 -8.21 26.71 18.89
N GLU A 73 -8.83 27.77 19.43
CA GLU A 73 -8.79 29.09 18.78
C GLU A 73 -7.39 29.70 18.85
N ASP A 74 -6.67 29.53 19.96
CA ASP A 74 -5.26 29.94 20.07
C ASP A 74 -4.40 29.27 18.99
N PHE A 75 -4.58 27.96 18.78
CA PHE A 75 -3.96 27.24 17.68
C PHE A 75 -4.33 27.82 16.31
N ASN A 76 -5.60 28.06 16.08
CA ASN A 76 -6.08 28.59 14.80
C ASN A 76 -5.50 29.97 14.51
N GLN A 77 -5.33 30.82 15.51
CA GLN A 77 -4.72 32.17 15.35
C GLN A 77 -3.24 32.05 14.97
N ILE A 78 -2.48 31.15 15.63
CA ILE A 78 -1.10 30.88 15.25
C ILE A 78 -1.03 30.38 13.80
N MET A 79 -1.87 29.42 13.42
CA MET A 79 -1.89 28.87 12.07
C MET A 79 -2.22 29.92 11.00
N ARG A 80 -3.20 30.79 11.26
CA ARG A 80 -3.54 31.89 10.33
C ARG A 80 -2.33 32.81 10.14
N LYS A 81 -1.64 33.19 11.22
CA LYS A 81 -0.44 34.02 11.16
C LYS A 81 0.70 33.36 10.39
N GLN A 82 1.01 32.10 10.69
CA GLN A 82 2.10 31.38 10.02
C GLN A 82 1.80 31.11 8.54
N LYS A 83 0.52 30.84 8.21
CA LYS A 83 0.09 30.71 6.83
C LYS A 83 0.25 32.02 6.05
N SER A 84 -0.08 33.17 6.64
CA SER A 84 0.09 34.49 5.97
C SER A 84 1.56 34.85 5.76
N LEU A 85 2.46 34.32 6.57
CA LEU A 85 3.92 34.49 6.44
C LEU A 85 4.56 33.51 5.43
N GLY A 86 3.82 32.53 4.93
CA GLY A 86 4.34 31.52 4.03
C GLY A 86 5.23 30.45 4.69
N ALA A 87 5.43 30.51 6.01
CA ALA A 87 6.35 29.63 6.73
C ALA A 87 5.96 28.14 6.64
N ILE A 88 4.66 27.87 6.70
CA ILE A 88 4.13 26.50 6.58
C ILE A 88 4.43 25.91 5.20
N GLN A 89 4.15 26.67 4.15
CA GLN A 89 4.36 26.23 2.77
C GLN A 89 5.84 25.97 2.48
N GLU A 90 6.73 26.82 3.01
CA GLU A 90 8.17 26.66 2.87
C GLU A 90 8.66 25.38 3.55
N HIS A 91 8.20 25.13 4.77
CA HIS A 91 8.58 23.92 5.51
C HIS A 91 8.05 22.65 4.81
N VAL A 92 6.79 22.65 4.36
CA VAL A 92 6.19 21.51 3.67
C VAL A 92 6.89 21.19 2.34
N ARG A 93 7.33 22.21 1.59
CA ARG A 93 8.11 22.01 0.35
C ARG A 93 9.39 21.21 0.56
N GLN A 94 10.02 21.33 1.73
CA GLN A 94 11.26 20.60 2.05
C GLN A 94 11.07 19.09 2.14
N TYR A 95 9.87 18.62 2.42
CA TYR A 95 9.57 17.18 2.38
C TYR A 95 9.60 16.62 0.94
N GLY A 96 9.27 17.42 -0.08
CA GLY A 96 9.09 16.92 -1.44
C GLY A 96 8.05 15.80 -1.44
N HIS A 97 8.48 14.60 -1.84
CA HIS A 97 7.67 13.38 -1.82
C HIS A 97 8.10 12.38 -0.72
N ARG A 98 8.82 12.84 0.31
CA ARG A 98 9.30 11.98 1.42
C ARG A 98 8.68 12.40 2.74
N LEU A 99 7.36 12.24 2.82
CA LEU A 99 6.62 12.60 4.02
C LEU A 99 6.94 11.68 5.20
N PRO A 100 6.98 12.22 6.45
CA PRO A 100 7.09 11.42 7.65
C PRO A 100 5.97 10.39 7.75
N TYR A 101 6.31 9.18 8.17
CA TYR A 101 5.38 8.04 8.19
C TYR A 101 4.14 8.27 9.05
N ASP A 102 4.30 8.86 10.21
CA ASP A 102 3.22 9.16 11.15
C ASP A 102 2.25 10.23 10.63
N LEU A 103 2.75 11.24 9.90
CA LEU A 103 1.91 12.19 9.16
C LEU A 103 1.09 11.47 8.08
N VAL A 104 1.73 10.58 7.32
CA VAL A 104 1.05 9.77 6.28
C VAL A 104 -0.06 8.93 6.91
N VAL A 105 0.26 8.17 7.96
CA VAL A 105 -0.70 7.31 8.66
C VAL A 105 -1.87 8.11 9.23
N HIS A 106 -1.59 9.24 9.86
CA HIS A 106 -2.64 10.11 10.42
C HIS A 106 -3.61 10.59 9.32
N LEU A 107 -3.09 11.06 8.19
CA LEU A 107 -3.92 11.53 7.08
C LEU A 107 -4.77 10.40 6.50
N LEU A 108 -4.18 9.23 6.27
CA LEU A 108 -4.91 8.06 5.77
C LEU A 108 -5.98 7.58 6.75
N GLN A 109 -5.71 7.61 8.05
CA GLN A 109 -6.69 7.29 9.07
C GLN A 109 -7.88 8.28 9.06
N GLN A 110 -7.63 9.57 8.84
CA GLN A 110 -8.70 10.55 8.67
C GLN A 110 -9.54 10.26 7.42
N VAL A 111 -8.90 9.91 6.30
CA VAL A 111 -9.59 9.51 5.06
C VAL A 111 -10.49 8.31 5.32
N TYR A 112 -9.95 7.25 5.93
CA TYR A 112 -10.70 6.03 6.29
C TYR A 112 -11.89 6.33 7.21
N SER A 113 -11.65 7.06 8.31
CA SER A 113 -12.68 7.36 9.32
C SER A 113 -13.87 8.13 8.73
N ARG A 114 -13.63 8.98 7.73
CA ARG A 114 -14.67 9.79 7.08
C ARG A 114 -15.42 9.08 5.96
N THR A 115 -14.81 8.07 5.37
CA THR A 115 -15.36 7.43 4.16
C THR A 115 -15.84 6.01 4.39
N VAL A 116 -15.14 5.25 5.23
CA VAL A 116 -15.33 3.80 5.40
C VAL A 116 -15.87 3.45 6.77
N ALA A 117 -15.27 3.97 7.86
CA ALA A 117 -15.48 3.50 9.23
C ALA A 117 -16.97 3.34 9.62
N ALA A 118 -17.80 4.34 9.35
CA ALA A 118 -19.24 4.29 9.67
C ALA A 118 -20.03 3.17 8.94
N ARG A 119 -19.42 2.50 7.97
CA ARG A 119 -20.02 1.46 7.14
C ARG A 119 -19.08 0.27 6.90
N ALA A 120 -18.06 0.11 7.73
CA ALA A 120 -17.05 -0.93 7.60
C ALA A 120 -17.67 -2.36 7.62
N SER A 121 -18.77 -2.55 8.35
CA SER A 121 -19.53 -3.82 8.35
C SER A 121 -19.95 -4.30 6.96
N LYS A 122 -20.10 -3.39 5.99
CA LYS A 122 -20.42 -3.77 4.59
C LYS A 122 -19.26 -4.46 3.87
N LEU A 123 -18.03 -4.30 4.35
CA LEU A 123 -16.85 -4.96 3.78
C LEU A 123 -16.78 -6.45 4.17
N ASN A 124 -17.48 -6.84 5.23
CA ASN A 124 -17.53 -8.24 5.69
C ASN A 124 -18.59 -9.08 4.94
N GLN A 125 -19.29 -8.48 3.98
CA GLN A 125 -20.30 -9.16 3.16
C GLN A 125 -19.63 -9.74 1.91
N TYR A 126 -18.96 -10.88 2.05
CA TYR A 126 -18.34 -11.63 0.95
C TYR A 126 -18.77 -13.10 1.02
N GLU A 127 -18.68 -13.77 -0.13
CA GLU A 127 -19.00 -15.21 -0.23
C GLU A 127 -17.88 -16.02 0.44
N ALA A 128 -18.28 -16.88 1.39
CA ALA A 128 -17.34 -17.80 2.01
C ALA A 128 -16.71 -18.73 0.95
N PHE A 129 -15.40 -19.01 1.10
CA PHE A 129 -14.62 -19.86 0.19
C PHE A 129 -14.46 -19.34 -1.26
N SER A 130 -14.76 -18.06 -1.53
CA SER A 130 -14.49 -17.43 -2.80
C SER A 130 -13.09 -16.78 -2.85
N ASN A 131 -12.61 -16.43 -4.06
CA ASN A 131 -11.42 -15.59 -4.22
C ASN A 131 -11.67 -14.13 -3.77
N ASN A 132 -12.93 -13.76 -3.60
CA ASN A 132 -13.37 -12.40 -3.27
C ASN A 132 -13.47 -12.23 -1.75
N VAL A 133 -12.35 -12.39 -1.06
CA VAL A 133 -12.22 -12.19 0.39
C VAL A 133 -11.56 -10.86 0.67
N TYR A 134 -12.15 -10.09 1.57
CA TYR A 134 -11.59 -8.80 1.98
C TYR A 134 -10.60 -8.96 3.13
N GLY A 135 -9.40 -8.43 2.94
CA GLY A 135 -8.36 -8.38 3.97
C GLY A 135 -7.36 -7.27 3.65
N GLU A 136 -6.98 -6.47 4.65
CA GLU A 136 -6.14 -5.28 4.47
C GLU A 136 -4.67 -5.54 4.83
N ILE A 137 -3.78 -5.04 3.99
CA ILE A 137 -2.37 -4.82 4.33
C ILE A 137 -2.29 -3.50 5.10
N LEU A 138 -1.72 -3.56 6.30
CA LEU A 138 -1.66 -2.40 7.18
C LEU A 138 -0.49 -1.45 6.83
N PRO A 139 -0.55 -0.18 7.23
CA PRO A 139 0.41 0.83 6.82
C PRO A 139 1.87 0.49 7.11
N ILE A 140 2.13 -0.26 8.17
CA ILE A 140 3.50 -0.66 8.53
C ILE A 140 4.13 -1.60 7.51
N LEU A 141 3.35 -2.54 6.97
CA LEU A 141 3.83 -3.47 5.93
C LEU A 141 3.95 -2.75 4.58
N THR A 142 3.03 -1.85 4.27
CA THR A 142 3.15 -0.98 3.09
C THR A 142 4.44 -0.14 3.13
N LYS A 143 4.80 0.42 4.29
CA LYS A 143 6.07 1.14 4.49
C LYS A 143 7.27 0.23 4.17
N GLU A 144 7.25 -1.02 4.62
CA GLU A 144 8.30 -1.98 4.31
C GLU A 144 8.37 -2.29 2.81
N PHE A 145 7.23 -2.45 2.13
CA PHE A 145 7.18 -2.64 0.68
C PHE A 145 7.83 -1.47 -0.07
N ILE A 146 7.48 -0.22 0.29
CA ILE A 146 8.05 1.00 -0.28
C ILE A 146 9.59 0.98 -0.14
N GLN A 147 10.10 0.68 1.05
CA GLN A 147 11.54 0.66 1.32
C GLN A 147 12.28 -0.43 0.52
N ARG A 148 11.75 -1.66 0.51
CA ARG A 148 12.39 -2.80 -0.17
C ARG A 148 12.34 -2.68 -1.69
N THR A 149 11.30 -2.09 -2.22
CA THR A 149 11.17 -1.89 -3.67
C THR A 149 11.82 -0.60 -4.15
N LYS A 150 12.24 0.27 -3.22
CA LYS A 150 12.83 1.60 -3.49
C LYS A 150 11.89 2.46 -4.33
N MET A 151 10.63 2.55 -3.87
CA MET A 151 9.62 3.39 -4.52
C MET A 151 9.97 4.87 -4.36
N ASP A 152 9.81 5.62 -5.43
CA ASP A 152 9.96 7.07 -5.50
C ASP A 152 8.98 7.66 -6.55
N GLU A 153 9.01 8.97 -6.73
CA GLU A 153 8.11 9.72 -7.62
C GLU A 153 8.27 9.37 -9.12
N SER A 154 9.35 8.72 -9.51
CA SER A 154 9.59 8.29 -10.90
C SER A 154 8.91 6.95 -11.24
N LYS A 155 8.34 6.28 -10.25
CA LYS A 155 7.85 4.90 -10.35
C LYS A 155 6.34 4.83 -10.56
N VAL A 156 5.93 3.71 -11.15
CA VAL A 156 4.52 3.33 -11.31
C VAL A 156 4.22 2.12 -10.42
N PHE A 157 3.23 2.28 -9.55
CA PHE A 157 2.72 1.26 -8.65
C PHE A 157 1.35 0.77 -9.09
N VAL A 158 1.12 -0.54 -9.04
CA VAL A 158 -0.18 -1.17 -9.36
C VAL A 158 -0.55 -2.15 -8.26
N ASP A 159 -1.77 -2.06 -7.73
CA ASP A 159 -2.35 -2.99 -6.74
C ASP A 159 -3.50 -3.77 -7.38
N LEU A 160 -3.31 -5.07 -7.60
CA LEU A 160 -4.30 -5.97 -8.20
C LEU A 160 -5.13 -6.63 -7.10
N GLY A 161 -6.38 -6.19 -6.95
CA GLY A 161 -7.24 -6.49 -5.83
C GLY A 161 -7.05 -5.48 -4.69
N CYS A 162 -7.11 -4.19 -5.00
CA CYS A 162 -6.75 -3.12 -4.07
C CYS A 162 -7.74 -2.90 -2.92
N GLY A 163 -8.87 -3.61 -2.89
CA GLY A 163 -9.90 -3.42 -1.90
C GLY A 163 -10.39 -1.98 -1.85
N ILE A 164 -10.29 -1.35 -0.70
CA ILE A 164 -10.67 0.07 -0.53
C ILE A 164 -9.54 1.06 -0.90
N GLY A 165 -8.40 0.57 -1.40
CA GLY A 165 -7.32 1.40 -1.95
C GLY A 165 -6.32 1.94 -0.94
N ASN A 166 -6.28 1.45 0.31
CA ASN A 166 -5.40 1.96 1.37
C ASN A 166 -3.92 1.95 0.97
N VAL A 167 -3.44 0.86 0.36
CA VAL A 167 -2.03 0.74 -0.07
C VAL A 167 -1.72 1.71 -1.20
N VAL A 168 -2.61 1.82 -2.17
CA VAL A 168 -2.48 2.75 -3.32
C VAL A 168 -2.33 4.19 -2.83
N LEU A 169 -3.20 4.63 -1.90
CA LEU A 169 -3.16 5.97 -1.32
C LEU A 169 -1.88 6.21 -0.53
N GLN A 170 -1.43 5.21 0.25
CA GLN A 170 -0.18 5.33 1.01
C GLN A 170 1.03 5.45 0.10
N VAL A 171 1.14 4.61 -0.93
CA VAL A 171 2.27 4.67 -1.87
C VAL A 171 2.30 6.03 -2.56
N ALA A 172 1.17 6.50 -3.10
CA ALA A 172 1.08 7.81 -3.75
C ALA A 172 1.49 8.95 -2.82
N LEU A 173 1.02 8.95 -1.56
CA LEU A 173 1.31 10.01 -0.60
C LEU A 173 2.77 9.98 -0.12
N GLN A 174 3.28 8.79 0.19
CA GLN A 174 4.58 8.62 0.84
C GLN A 174 5.75 8.75 -0.13
N THR A 175 5.51 8.52 -1.43
CA THR A 175 6.58 8.42 -2.43
C THR A 175 6.41 9.36 -3.62
N GLY A 176 5.22 9.90 -3.86
CA GLY A 176 4.91 10.65 -5.07
C GLY A 176 4.69 9.78 -6.31
N ALA A 177 4.77 8.44 -6.20
CA ALA A 177 4.61 7.52 -7.31
C ALA A 177 3.21 7.56 -7.92
N GLU A 178 3.14 7.44 -9.23
CA GLU A 178 1.89 7.20 -9.95
C GLU A 178 1.31 5.85 -9.50
N SER A 179 0.10 5.81 -8.94
CA SER A 179 -0.44 4.66 -8.23
C SER A 179 -1.82 4.26 -8.71
N TYR A 180 -1.98 3.01 -9.07
CA TYR A 180 -3.22 2.42 -9.59
C TYR A 180 -3.72 1.31 -8.67
N GLY A 181 -5.03 1.25 -8.48
CA GLY A 181 -5.69 0.13 -7.83
C GLY A 181 -6.80 -0.43 -8.70
N VAL A 182 -6.86 -1.75 -8.83
CA VAL A 182 -7.93 -2.45 -9.55
C VAL A 182 -8.69 -3.32 -8.56
N GLU A 183 -10.03 -3.19 -8.50
CA GLU A 183 -10.87 -3.94 -7.57
C GLU A 183 -12.14 -4.40 -8.27
N ILE A 184 -12.41 -5.71 -8.19
CA ILE A 184 -13.57 -6.34 -8.83
C ILE A 184 -14.85 -6.19 -7.99
N MET A 185 -14.72 -6.17 -6.66
CA MET A 185 -15.87 -6.14 -5.77
C MET A 185 -16.49 -4.75 -5.72
N ASP A 186 -17.79 -4.67 -5.98
CA ASP A 186 -18.56 -3.43 -6.10
C ASP A 186 -18.47 -2.55 -4.83
N THR A 187 -18.62 -3.15 -3.64
CA THR A 187 -18.58 -2.40 -2.37
C THR A 187 -17.20 -1.83 -2.04
N PRO A 188 -16.09 -2.62 -2.05
CA PRO A 188 -14.75 -2.09 -1.88
C PRO A 188 -14.39 -1.04 -2.94
N ALA A 189 -14.68 -1.28 -4.22
CA ALA A 189 -14.41 -0.32 -5.30
C ALA A 189 -15.13 1.03 -5.09
N LYS A 190 -16.38 1.02 -4.62
CA LYS A 190 -17.10 2.23 -4.25
C LYS A 190 -16.44 2.98 -3.09
N PHE A 191 -15.93 2.26 -2.10
CA PHE A 191 -15.18 2.87 -1.00
C PHE A 191 -13.83 3.40 -1.47
N ALA A 192 -13.10 2.68 -2.32
CA ALA A 192 -11.84 3.14 -2.91
C ALA A 192 -12.01 4.49 -3.62
N LYS A 193 -13.05 4.63 -4.46
CA LYS A 193 -13.37 5.90 -5.12
C LYS A 193 -13.73 7.03 -4.15
N LYS A 194 -14.40 6.71 -3.03
CA LYS A 194 -14.70 7.71 -1.99
C LYS A 194 -13.45 8.13 -1.24
N GLN A 195 -12.60 7.16 -0.88
CA GLN A 195 -11.32 7.42 -0.24
C GLN A 195 -10.43 8.30 -1.11
N ALA A 196 -10.31 8.01 -2.42
CA ALA A 196 -9.52 8.82 -3.33
C ALA A 196 -9.99 10.28 -3.36
N ARG A 197 -11.31 10.53 -3.37
CA ARG A 197 -11.86 11.92 -3.33
C ARG A 197 -11.57 12.62 -2.00
N GLU A 198 -11.75 11.94 -0.87
CA GLU A 198 -11.44 12.52 0.45
C GLU A 198 -9.94 12.73 0.61
N PHE A 199 -9.12 11.82 0.09
CA PHE A 199 -7.67 11.91 0.05
C PHE A 199 -7.20 13.17 -0.67
N GLU A 200 -7.72 13.43 -1.87
CA GLU A 200 -7.46 14.66 -2.64
C GLU A 200 -7.83 15.93 -1.85
N ALA A 201 -8.97 15.89 -1.18
CA ALA A 201 -9.42 17.02 -0.37
C ALA A 201 -8.51 17.25 0.85
N ARG A 202 -8.05 16.17 1.49
CA ARG A 202 -7.18 16.21 2.66
C ARG A 202 -5.78 16.66 2.32
N THR A 203 -5.14 16.05 1.33
CA THR A 203 -3.78 16.43 0.90
C THR A 203 -3.74 17.89 0.49
N ARG A 204 -4.76 18.38 -0.22
CA ARG A 204 -4.91 19.81 -0.54
C ARG A 204 -5.05 20.68 0.71
N ALA A 205 -5.85 20.25 1.69
CA ALA A 205 -6.05 21.00 2.93
C ALA A 205 -4.76 21.11 3.76
N PHE A 206 -3.93 20.06 3.75
CA PHE A 206 -2.63 20.03 4.42
C PHE A 206 -1.51 20.64 3.56
N GLY A 207 -1.76 20.98 2.29
CA GLY A 207 -0.76 21.51 1.38
C GLY A 207 0.31 20.49 0.96
N LEU A 208 -0.04 19.20 1.01
CA LEU A 208 0.88 18.09 0.70
C LEU A 208 0.76 17.68 -0.76
N ASN A 209 1.91 17.35 -1.37
CA ASN A 209 1.97 16.74 -2.68
C ASN A 209 1.86 15.22 -2.59
N HIS A 210 1.32 14.60 -3.62
CA HIS A 210 1.25 13.14 -3.78
C HIS A 210 1.31 12.77 -5.26
N GLY A 211 1.58 11.50 -5.56
CA GLY A 211 1.49 10.95 -6.90
C GLY A 211 0.07 10.86 -7.41
N ALA A 212 -0.09 10.75 -8.72
CA ALA A 212 -1.40 10.53 -9.34
C ALA A 212 -2.01 9.21 -8.81
N VAL A 213 -3.31 9.24 -8.50
CA VAL A 213 -4.07 8.09 -7.99
C VAL A 213 -5.21 7.76 -8.93
N SER A 214 -5.34 6.47 -9.28
CA SER A 214 -6.46 5.97 -10.07
C SER A 214 -7.04 4.70 -9.45
N MET A 215 -8.35 4.70 -9.16
CA MET A 215 -9.11 3.56 -8.63
C MET A 215 -10.03 3.03 -9.72
N ILE A 216 -9.72 1.84 -10.23
CA ILE A 216 -10.40 1.17 -11.34
C ILE A 216 -11.32 0.10 -10.74
N HIS A 217 -12.60 0.15 -11.09
CA HIS A 217 -13.54 -0.92 -10.76
C HIS A 217 -13.61 -1.88 -11.94
N GLY A 218 -13.12 -3.10 -11.76
CA GLY A 218 -13.09 -4.12 -12.79
C GLY A 218 -12.30 -5.35 -12.41
N ASP A 219 -12.39 -6.38 -13.26
CA ASP A 219 -11.56 -7.57 -13.16
C ASP A 219 -10.16 -7.24 -13.71
N PHE A 220 -9.11 -7.45 -12.95
CA PHE A 220 -7.73 -7.22 -13.41
C PHE A 220 -7.32 -8.16 -14.54
N LEU A 221 -8.05 -9.26 -14.77
CA LEU A 221 -7.81 -10.15 -15.92
C LEU A 221 -8.42 -9.62 -17.24
N ASP A 222 -9.44 -8.75 -17.17
CA ASP A 222 -10.20 -8.28 -18.34
C ASP A 222 -10.46 -6.76 -18.38
N THR A 223 -9.78 -6.00 -17.52
CA THR A 223 -9.97 -4.53 -17.50
C THR A 223 -9.31 -3.87 -18.70
N PRO A 224 -10.07 -3.17 -19.57
CA PRO A 224 -9.51 -2.47 -20.72
C PRO A 224 -8.42 -1.46 -20.31
N GLY A 225 -7.30 -1.46 -21.03
CA GLY A 225 -6.18 -0.54 -20.81
C GLY A 225 -5.24 -0.93 -19.67
N LEU A 226 -5.57 -1.94 -18.86
CA LEU A 226 -4.70 -2.37 -17.76
C LEU A 226 -3.37 -2.92 -18.24
N ALA A 227 -3.33 -3.63 -19.37
CA ALA A 227 -2.07 -4.12 -19.98
C ALA A 227 -1.07 -2.98 -20.24
N GLY A 228 -1.53 -1.82 -20.72
CA GLY A 228 -0.68 -0.65 -20.92
C GLY A 228 -0.16 -0.03 -19.62
N ILE A 229 -0.91 -0.13 -18.53
CA ILE A 229 -0.48 0.29 -17.19
C ILE A 229 0.56 -0.70 -16.66
N LEU A 230 0.31 -2.01 -16.75
CA LEU A 230 1.22 -3.07 -16.32
C LEU A 230 2.56 -3.04 -17.06
N ALA A 231 2.55 -2.77 -18.35
CA ALA A 231 3.78 -2.63 -19.15
C ALA A 231 4.71 -1.50 -18.63
N ARG A 232 4.15 -0.47 -17.97
CA ARG A 232 4.90 0.63 -17.35
C ARG A 232 5.21 0.39 -15.86
N ALA A 233 4.57 -0.59 -15.22
CA ALA A 233 4.67 -0.81 -13.79
C ALA A 233 6.12 -1.10 -13.34
N ASP A 234 6.55 -0.45 -12.26
CA ASP A 234 7.79 -0.74 -11.55
C ASP A 234 7.56 -1.70 -10.39
N VAL A 235 6.39 -1.60 -9.75
CA VAL A 235 5.98 -2.47 -8.66
C VAL A 235 4.51 -2.85 -8.84
N VAL A 236 4.25 -4.15 -8.76
CA VAL A 236 2.90 -4.73 -8.75
C VAL A 236 2.70 -5.40 -7.40
N LEU A 237 1.61 -5.10 -6.72
CA LEU A 237 1.19 -5.79 -5.49
C LEU A 237 0.02 -6.71 -5.81
N VAL A 238 0.08 -7.91 -5.27
CA VAL A 238 -1.04 -8.88 -5.31
C VAL A 238 -1.20 -9.51 -3.93
N ASN A 239 -2.25 -9.14 -3.21
CA ASN A 239 -2.63 -9.83 -1.99
C ASN A 239 -3.32 -11.16 -2.33
N ASN A 240 -2.53 -12.15 -2.74
CA ASN A 240 -3.03 -13.46 -3.18
C ASN A 240 -3.18 -14.48 -2.03
N TYR A 241 -3.29 -14.02 -0.79
CA TYR A 241 -3.40 -14.91 0.37
C TYR A 241 -4.59 -15.87 0.28
N ALA A 242 -5.75 -15.39 -0.19
CA ALA A 242 -6.97 -16.17 -0.34
C ALA A 242 -7.18 -16.74 -1.75
N PHE A 243 -6.36 -16.39 -2.75
CA PHE A 243 -6.55 -16.80 -4.13
C PHE A 243 -6.32 -18.29 -4.33
N ASN A 244 -7.16 -18.90 -5.16
CA ASN A 244 -7.01 -20.30 -5.58
C ASN A 244 -5.91 -20.45 -6.65
N SER A 245 -5.59 -21.70 -6.99
CA SER A 245 -4.53 -22.02 -7.96
C SER A 245 -4.85 -21.50 -9.37
N ALA A 246 -6.10 -21.55 -9.79
CA ALA A 246 -6.51 -21.12 -11.13
C ALA A 246 -6.29 -19.61 -11.31
N LEU A 247 -6.70 -18.79 -10.33
CA LEU A 247 -6.50 -17.34 -10.36
C LEU A 247 -5.00 -16.99 -10.30
N ASN A 248 -4.21 -17.69 -9.49
CA ASN A 248 -2.75 -17.48 -9.45
C ASN A 248 -2.09 -17.83 -10.79
N GLN A 249 -2.55 -18.85 -11.50
CA GLN A 249 -2.06 -19.18 -12.84
C GLN A 249 -2.43 -18.10 -13.87
N SER A 250 -3.65 -17.57 -13.82
CA SER A 250 -4.05 -16.47 -14.70
C SER A 250 -3.22 -15.20 -14.45
N LEU A 251 -2.91 -14.90 -13.18
CA LEU A 251 -2.03 -13.78 -12.81
C LEU A 251 -0.61 -13.95 -13.36
N LEU A 252 -0.07 -15.16 -13.35
CA LEU A 252 1.24 -15.43 -13.94
C LEU A 252 1.31 -15.01 -15.41
N GLN A 253 0.24 -15.18 -16.17
CA GLN A 253 0.22 -14.77 -17.59
C GLN A 253 0.31 -13.23 -17.73
N LEU A 254 -0.31 -12.48 -16.82
CA LEU A 254 -0.18 -11.01 -16.82
C LEU A 254 1.25 -10.54 -16.56
N PHE A 255 2.08 -11.33 -15.89
CA PHE A 255 3.45 -10.98 -15.56
C PHE A 255 4.41 -11.07 -16.76
N LEU A 256 4.00 -11.70 -17.85
CA LEU A 256 4.76 -11.72 -19.12
C LEU A 256 4.94 -10.32 -19.71
N ASP A 257 3.93 -9.46 -19.54
CA ASP A 257 3.90 -8.11 -20.09
C ASP A 257 4.64 -7.08 -19.22
N LEU A 258 5.08 -7.49 -18.02
CA LEU A 258 5.82 -6.61 -17.12
C LEU A 258 7.24 -6.32 -17.68
N LYS A 259 7.67 -5.08 -17.51
CA LYS A 259 9.01 -4.66 -17.93
C LYS A 259 10.11 -5.33 -17.10
N GLU A 260 11.30 -5.37 -17.65
CA GLU A 260 12.51 -5.84 -16.96
C GLU A 260 12.75 -5.06 -15.66
N GLY A 261 13.09 -5.77 -14.58
CA GLY A 261 13.29 -5.20 -13.26
C GLY A 261 12.01 -4.87 -12.47
N CYS A 262 10.81 -5.04 -13.06
CA CYS A 262 9.56 -4.89 -12.32
C CYS A 262 9.52 -5.85 -11.14
N LYS A 263 9.04 -5.38 -9.99
CA LYS A 263 8.93 -6.17 -8.77
C LYS A 263 7.48 -6.51 -8.47
N ILE A 264 7.22 -7.78 -8.24
CA ILE A 264 5.89 -8.30 -7.88
C ILE A 264 5.93 -8.67 -6.40
N ILE A 265 5.12 -8.00 -5.59
CA ILE A 265 4.96 -8.28 -4.17
C ILE A 265 3.74 -9.20 -4.01
N SER A 266 3.88 -10.30 -3.28
CA SER A 266 2.77 -11.25 -3.05
C SER A 266 2.85 -11.89 -1.66
N LEU A 267 1.72 -12.37 -1.13
CA LEU A 267 1.65 -13.06 0.16
C LEU A 267 1.78 -14.58 0.04
N LYS A 268 1.63 -15.12 -1.16
CA LYS A 268 2.01 -16.48 -1.51
C LYS A 268 2.93 -16.42 -2.73
N THR A 269 3.94 -17.26 -2.75
CA THR A 269 4.85 -17.29 -3.89
C THR A 269 4.14 -17.79 -5.15
N PHE A 270 4.46 -17.17 -6.28
CA PHE A 270 4.04 -17.64 -7.59
C PHE A 270 4.99 -18.70 -8.15
N VAL A 271 6.23 -18.74 -7.65
CA VAL A 271 7.29 -19.63 -8.15
C VAL A 271 7.94 -20.32 -6.97
N SER A 272 8.29 -21.59 -7.11
CA SER A 272 9.08 -22.29 -6.09
C SER A 272 10.41 -21.58 -5.87
N LEU A 273 10.82 -21.45 -4.61
CA LEU A 273 12.13 -20.87 -4.26
C LEU A 273 13.31 -21.71 -4.81
N ASP A 274 13.06 -22.99 -5.05
CA ASP A 274 14.05 -23.95 -5.60
C ASP A 274 13.94 -24.08 -7.13
N HIS A 275 13.19 -23.18 -7.80
CA HIS A 275 12.99 -23.24 -9.25
C HIS A 275 14.33 -23.15 -9.99
N LYS A 276 14.58 -24.15 -10.82
CA LYS A 276 15.77 -24.20 -11.69
C LYS A 276 15.33 -24.22 -13.15
N ILE A 277 15.97 -23.37 -13.95
CA ILE A 277 15.72 -23.30 -15.39
C ILE A 277 16.32 -24.56 -16.04
N ASN A 278 15.51 -25.21 -16.89
CA ASN A 278 15.87 -26.33 -17.75
C ASN A 278 15.17 -26.19 -19.12
N VAL A 279 15.51 -27.04 -20.08
CA VAL A 279 14.98 -26.97 -21.45
C VAL A 279 13.44 -27.02 -21.49
N ARG A 280 12.79 -27.74 -20.56
CA ARG A 280 11.34 -27.90 -20.54
C ARG A 280 10.60 -26.67 -20.01
N ASN A 281 11.22 -25.91 -19.10
CA ASN A 281 10.58 -24.78 -18.42
C ASN A 281 11.19 -23.40 -18.78
N ALA A 282 12.25 -23.35 -19.58
CA ALA A 282 12.92 -22.09 -19.93
C ALA A 282 11.98 -21.07 -20.61
N GLY A 283 10.91 -21.52 -21.27
CA GLY A 283 9.87 -20.65 -21.83
C GLY A 283 8.72 -20.30 -20.88
N SER A 284 8.76 -20.77 -19.64
CA SER A 284 7.69 -20.48 -18.67
C SER A 284 7.88 -19.12 -17.98
N VAL A 285 6.77 -18.53 -17.49
CA VAL A 285 6.80 -17.25 -16.73
C VAL A 285 7.64 -17.38 -15.47
N GLU A 286 7.60 -18.54 -14.83
CA GLU A 286 8.35 -18.81 -13.60
C GLU A 286 9.86 -18.64 -13.80
N SER A 287 10.37 -18.92 -15.01
CA SER A 287 11.78 -18.83 -15.32
C SER A 287 12.31 -17.41 -15.46
N ILE A 288 11.44 -16.44 -15.68
CA ILE A 288 11.81 -15.01 -15.71
C ILE A 288 11.66 -14.32 -14.36
N LEU A 289 11.25 -15.04 -13.30
CA LEU A 289 11.00 -14.46 -11.99
C LEU A 289 12.09 -14.86 -10.97
N ARG A 290 12.76 -13.88 -10.38
CA ARG A 290 13.71 -14.05 -9.27
C ARG A 290 13.03 -13.74 -7.95
N VAL A 291 12.71 -14.76 -7.17
CA VAL A 291 11.93 -14.65 -5.95
C VAL A 291 12.83 -14.53 -4.73
N LYS A 292 12.50 -13.58 -3.85
CA LYS A 292 13.06 -13.44 -2.50
C LYS A 292 11.93 -13.47 -1.48
N LYS A 293 12.13 -14.22 -0.40
CA LYS A 293 11.21 -14.34 0.73
C LYS A 293 11.61 -13.39 1.85
N TYR A 294 10.61 -12.76 2.49
CA TYR A 294 10.78 -11.84 3.60
C TYR A 294 9.75 -12.13 4.70
N PRO A 295 10.11 -11.99 5.98
CA PRO A 295 9.14 -12.05 7.06
C PRO A 295 8.38 -10.70 7.19
N TYR A 296 7.13 -10.76 7.69
CA TYR A 296 6.48 -9.61 8.29
C TYR A 296 6.11 -9.92 9.75
N TYR A 297 6.06 -8.87 10.57
CA TYR A 297 5.83 -9.01 12.00
C TYR A 297 4.34 -8.95 12.36
N THR A 298 4.03 -9.08 13.65
CA THR A 298 2.68 -8.98 14.19
C THR A 298 2.01 -7.66 13.81
N ASN A 299 0.68 -7.67 13.64
CA ASN A 299 -0.11 -6.50 13.29
C ASN A 299 0.27 -5.83 11.95
N ALA A 300 0.74 -6.61 10.97
CA ALA A 300 1.07 -6.15 9.64
C ALA A 300 -0.09 -6.31 8.63
N VAL A 301 -1.08 -7.14 8.98
CA VAL A 301 -2.28 -7.45 8.18
C VAL A 301 -3.52 -7.48 9.08
N SER A 302 -4.71 -7.29 8.49
CA SER A 302 -5.96 -7.16 9.27
C SER A 302 -6.59 -8.49 9.70
N TRP A 303 -6.26 -9.61 9.04
CA TRP A 303 -6.89 -10.91 9.27
C TRP A 303 -6.19 -11.81 10.29
N THR A 304 -5.02 -11.42 10.78
CA THR A 304 -4.30 -12.13 11.85
C THR A 304 -3.38 -11.19 12.62
N HIS A 305 -3.25 -11.46 13.91
CA HIS A 305 -2.24 -10.78 14.75
C HIS A 305 -0.84 -11.41 14.63
N ASN A 306 -0.72 -12.59 14.03
CA ASN A 306 0.55 -13.28 13.88
C ASN A 306 1.36 -12.68 12.73
N GLY A 307 2.69 -12.79 12.87
CA GLY A 307 3.60 -12.56 11.75
C GLY A 307 3.44 -13.63 10.66
N GLY A 308 4.06 -13.39 9.53
CA GLY A 308 4.03 -14.29 8.39
C GLY A 308 5.13 -13.98 7.39
N GLU A 309 4.91 -14.38 6.17
CA GLU A 309 5.87 -14.24 5.08
C GLU A 309 5.24 -13.55 3.88
N TYR A 310 6.05 -12.81 3.15
CA TYR A 310 5.71 -12.29 1.83
C TYR A 310 6.88 -12.47 0.87
N PHE A 311 6.61 -12.32 -0.40
CA PHE A 311 7.57 -12.58 -1.46
C PHE A 311 7.70 -11.36 -2.37
N ILE A 312 8.91 -11.12 -2.83
CA ILE A 312 9.19 -10.15 -3.90
C ILE A 312 9.83 -10.92 -5.04
N ALA A 313 9.11 -11.05 -6.15
CA ALA A 313 9.62 -11.57 -7.39
C ALA A 313 10.07 -10.39 -8.28
N THR A 314 11.27 -10.46 -8.82
CA THR A 314 11.77 -9.47 -9.79
C THR A 314 11.76 -10.10 -11.17
N VAL A 315 11.22 -9.41 -12.16
CA VAL A 315 11.29 -9.82 -13.56
C VAL A 315 12.73 -9.71 -14.02
N ASP A 316 13.33 -10.83 -14.39
CA ASP A 316 14.72 -10.97 -14.83
C ASP A 316 14.82 -12.02 -15.94
N ARG A 317 14.85 -11.54 -17.18
CA ARG A 317 14.95 -12.39 -18.38
C ARG A 317 16.39 -12.79 -18.70
N SER A 318 17.37 -12.14 -18.06
CA SER A 318 18.80 -12.39 -18.34
C SER A 318 19.22 -13.83 -18.03
N ALA A 319 18.59 -14.45 -17.03
CA ALA A 319 18.92 -15.82 -16.67
C ALA A 319 18.40 -16.86 -17.67
N VAL A 320 17.28 -16.61 -18.32
CA VAL A 320 16.77 -17.45 -19.42
C VAL A 320 17.69 -17.28 -20.63
N GLN A 321 18.08 -16.05 -20.93
CA GLN A 321 19.03 -15.78 -22.01
C GLN A 321 20.36 -16.50 -21.77
N ALA A 322 20.97 -16.33 -20.60
CA ALA A 322 22.22 -17.00 -20.22
C ALA A 322 22.11 -18.54 -20.19
N PHE A 323 20.91 -19.07 -19.90
CA PHE A 323 20.66 -20.50 -20.03
C PHE A 323 20.75 -20.96 -21.49
N TRP A 324 20.09 -20.26 -22.41
CA TRP A 324 20.13 -20.62 -23.83
C TRP A 324 21.52 -20.42 -24.46
N GLU A 325 22.24 -19.36 -24.11
CA GLU A 325 23.62 -19.14 -24.55
C GLU A 325 24.54 -20.31 -24.16
N ARG A 326 24.42 -20.79 -22.90
CA ARG A 326 25.17 -21.96 -22.44
C ARG A 326 24.73 -23.23 -23.15
N ALA A 327 23.43 -23.47 -23.30
CA ALA A 327 22.91 -24.65 -23.97
C ALA A 327 23.34 -24.71 -25.44
N MET A 328 23.46 -23.55 -26.11
CA MET A 328 23.96 -23.47 -27.49
C MET A 328 25.49 -23.68 -27.57
N SER A 329 26.26 -23.18 -26.59
CA SER A 329 27.71 -23.38 -26.54
C SER A 329 28.08 -24.83 -26.18
N ASP A 330 27.35 -25.45 -25.29
CA ASP A 330 27.57 -26.84 -24.89
C ASP A 330 26.94 -27.85 -25.88
N GLY A 331 25.89 -27.47 -26.60
CA GLY A 331 25.17 -28.27 -27.60
C GLY A 331 25.86 -28.35 -28.98
N GLY A 332 27.01 -27.68 -29.16
CA GLY A 332 27.91 -27.94 -30.30
C GLY A 332 28.53 -29.34 -30.29
N ALA A 333 28.25 -30.15 -29.23
CA ALA A 333 28.82 -31.48 -29.02
C ALA A 333 27.80 -32.56 -28.67
N SER A 334 26.57 -32.53 -29.11
CA SER A 334 25.71 -33.74 -29.24
C SER A 334 24.21 -33.43 -29.35
N LEU A 335 23.76 -33.14 -30.55
CA LEU A 335 22.39 -33.47 -30.99
C LEU A 335 22.49 -34.68 -31.98
N ASP A 336 23.25 -35.71 -31.62
CA ASP A 336 23.23 -36.93 -32.37
C ASP A 336 22.98 -38.13 -31.45
N ASP A 337 22.09 -38.95 -31.96
CA ASP A 337 21.85 -40.36 -31.71
C ASP A 337 21.22 -40.87 -30.40
N GLY A 338 19.89 -40.75 -30.35
CA GLY A 338 19.01 -41.71 -29.62
C GLY A 338 18.54 -42.85 -30.54
N GLY A 339 19.40 -43.33 -31.41
CA GLY A 339 19.13 -44.48 -32.28
C GLY A 339 19.05 -45.79 -31.49
N SER A 340 17.87 -46.32 -31.51
CA SER A 340 17.47 -47.70 -31.25
C SER A 340 18.59 -48.76 -31.26
N ARG A 341 19.02 -49.25 -30.09
CA ARG A 341 19.62 -50.60 -29.98
C ARG A 341 18.55 -51.61 -29.62
N ARG A 342 17.98 -52.23 -30.66
CA ARG A 342 17.29 -53.52 -30.54
C ARG A 342 18.30 -54.57 -30.10
N SER A 343 18.20 -55.08 -28.89
CA SER A 343 18.87 -56.31 -28.48
C SER A 343 18.13 -57.51 -29.08
N SER A 344 18.76 -58.15 -30.05
CA SER A 344 18.38 -59.48 -30.48
C SER A 344 18.85 -60.49 -29.44
N THR A 345 17.92 -61.03 -28.68
CA THR A 345 18.12 -62.28 -27.94
C THR A 345 18.21 -63.44 -28.91
N ARG A 346 19.35 -64.09 -28.96
CA ARG A 346 19.47 -65.43 -29.54
C ARG A 346 19.62 -66.47 -28.43
N ARG A 347 18.76 -67.47 -28.54
CA ARG A 347 18.66 -68.69 -27.75
C ARG A 347 20.01 -69.43 -27.65
N ARG A 348 20.32 -69.96 -26.48
CA ARG A 348 20.44 -71.41 -26.19
C ARG A 348 20.33 -71.64 -24.69
#